data_7cbee01e0a7b218b41d05164d7aa0fe5
#
_entry.id   7cbee01e0a7b218b41d05164d7aa0fe5
#
_cell.length_a   1.000
_cell.length_b   1.000
_cell.length_c   1.000
_cell.angle_alpha   90.00
_cell.angle_beta   90.00
_cell.angle_gamma   90.00
#
_symmetry.space_group_name_H-M   'P 1'
#
loop_
_entity.id
_entity.type
_entity.pdbx_description
1 polymer ?
#
loop_
_entity_poly.entity_id
_entity_poly.type
_entity_poly.pdbx_seq_one_letter_code
_entity_poly.pdbx_strand_id
1 'polypeptide(L)'
;MNQLQIIEYEGIRVLTAQQLADVYETSTDNIKMNFKRNKDRFVEGRDYYLLKGDELKEFKNSVTDSYLVDKRTPQLYLWTERGANRHSKILDTDKAW
;
A
#
# COMPACT_ATOMS: atom_id res chain seq x y z
N MET A 1 4.39 -11.32 -17.24
CA MET A 1 4.93 -11.07 -15.93
C MET A 1 4.79 -9.61 -15.53
N ASN A 2 4.40 -9.39 -14.33
CA ASN A 2 4.15 -8.04 -13.86
C ASN A 2 5.40 -7.44 -13.25
N GLN A 3 5.75 -6.26 -13.73
CA GLN A 3 6.79 -5.48 -13.09
C GLN A 3 6.16 -4.62 -12.02
N LEU A 4 6.83 -4.49 -10.89
CA LEU A 4 6.37 -3.64 -9.83
C LEU A 4 6.52 -2.18 -10.27
N GLN A 5 5.39 -1.49 -10.42
CA GLN A 5 5.40 -0.09 -10.79
C GLN A 5 5.86 0.74 -9.61
N ILE A 6 6.82 1.63 -9.85
CA ILE A 6 7.34 2.49 -8.79
C ILE A 6 6.41 3.69 -8.62
N ILE A 7 5.91 3.85 -7.40
CA ILE A 7 5.05 4.96 -7.05
C ILE A 7 5.73 5.72 -5.91
N GLU A 8 5.75 7.05 -6.02
CA GLU A 8 6.33 7.90 -4.99
C GLU A 8 5.27 8.84 -4.43
N TYR A 9 5.36 9.08 -3.14
CA TYR A 9 4.53 10.04 -2.44
C TYR A 9 5.44 10.90 -1.57
N GLU A 10 5.47 12.20 -1.85
CA GLU A 10 6.33 13.14 -1.15
C GLU A 10 7.80 12.72 -1.14
N GLY A 11 8.26 12.22 -2.29
CA GLY A 11 9.64 11.82 -2.46
C GLY A 11 9.98 10.47 -1.82
N ILE A 12 8.99 9.76 -1.30
CA ILE A 12 9.18 8.46 -0.65
C ILE A 12 8.52 7.39 -1.49
N ARG A 13 9.25 6.30 -1.72
CA ARG A 13 8.72 5.17 -2.46
C ARG A 13 7.66 4.45 -1.64
N VAL A 14 6.48 4.25 -2.24
CA VAL A 14 5.35 3.62 -1.56
C VAL A 14 4.73 2.53 -2.43
N LEU A 15 3.90 1.69 -1.79
CA LEU A 15 3.18 0.61 -2.45
C LEU A 15 1.72 0.66 -2.05
N THR A 16 0.85 0.33 -3.02
CA THR A 16 -0.57 0.19 -2.75
C THR A 16 -0.87 -1.21 -2.19
N ALA A 17 -2.10 -1.39 -1.68
CA ALA A 17 -2.52 -2.71 -1.23
C ALA A 17 -2.47 -3.73 -2.36
N GLN A 18 -2.82 -3.32 -3.58
CA GLN A 18 -2.78 -4.21 -4.73
C GLN A 18 -1.35 -4.67 -5.03
N GLN A 19 -0.40 -3.75 -4.97
CA GLN A 19 1.00 -4.10 -5.20
C GLN A 19 1.52 -5.06 -4.13
N LEU A 20 1.16 -4.82 -2.87
CA LEU A 20 1.55 -5.73 -1.79
C LEU A 20 0.94 -7.10 -1.98
N ALA A 21 -0.34 -7.16 -2.36
CA ALA A 21 -1.01 -8.41 -2.62
C ALA A 21 -0.31 -9.19 -3.73
N ASP A 22 0.09 -8.50 -4.79
CA ASP A 22 0.78 -9.13 -5.90
C ASP A 22 2.16 -9.64 -5.49
N VAL A 23 2.91 -8.85 -4.74
CA VAL A 23 4.26 -9.22 -4.30
C VAL A 23 4.22 -10.42 -3.37
N TYR A 24 3.30 -10.43 -2.42
CA TYR A 24 3.21 -11.49 -1.42
C TYR A 24 2.26 -12.62 -1.80
N GLU A 25 1.75 -12.57 -3.03
CA GLU A 25 0.89 -13.63 -3.58
C GLU A 25 -0.34 -13.88 -2.71
N THR A 26 -0.99 -12.80 -2.33
CA THR A 26 -2.19 -12.84 -1.50
C THR A 26 -3.23 -11.89 -2.08
N SER A 27 -4.33 -11.67 -1.38
CA SER A 27 -5.39 -10.79 -1.82
C SER A 27 -5.29 -9.42 -1.16
N THR A 28 -5.89 -8.40 -1.79
CA THR A 28 -5.96 -7.08 -1.17
C THR A 28 -6.74 -7.13 0.13
N ASP A 29 -7.76 -7.99 0.21
CA ASP A 29 -8.53 -8.15 1.44
C ASP A 29 -7.65 -8.65 2.58
N ASN A 30 -6.74 -9.58 2.30
CA ASN A 30 -5.82 -10.07 3.32
C ASN A 30 -4.85 -8.97 3.77
N ILE A 31 -4.38 -8.15 2.85
CA ILE A 31 -3.51 -7.03 3.20
C ILE A 31 -4.24 -6.05 4.12
N LYS A 32 -5.46 -5.68 3.75
CA LYS A 32 -6.25 -4.74 4.53
C LYS A 32 -6.61 -5.30 5.90
N MET A 33 -6.98 -6.57 5.95
CA MET A 33 -7.33 -7.23 7.20
C MET A 33 -6.13 -7.37 8.11
N ASN A 34 -4.97 -7.72 7.54
CA ASN A 34 -3.74 -7.82 8.29
C ASN A 34 -3.39 -6.47 8.93
N PHE A 35 -3.52 -5.40 8.17
CA PHE A 35 -3.27 -4.06 8.67
C PHE A 35 -4.26 -3.69 9.78
N LYS A 36 -5.54 -3.96 9.56
CA LYS A 36 -6.58 -3.62 10.53
C LYS A 36 -6.38 -4.33 11.87
N ARG A 37 -6.00 -5.62 11.82
CA ARG A 37 -5.80 -6.43 13.02
C ARG A 37 -4.53 -6.05 13.77
N ASN A 38 -3.55 -5.49 13.08
CA ASN A 38 -2.24 -5.18 13.65
C ASN A 38 -1.90 -3.70 13.54
N LYS A 39 -2.91 -2.86 13.49
CA LYS A 39 -2.72 -1.42 13.24
C LYS A 39 -1.77 -0.77 14.24
N ASP A 40 -1.78 -1.23 15.47
CA ASP A 40 -0.90 -0.71 16.51
C ASP A 40 0.57 -1.00 16.25
N ARG A 41 0.87 -1.91 15.34
CA ARG A 41 2.26 -2.22 14.96
C ARG A 41 2.76 -1.36 13.80
N PHE A 42 1.86 -0.58 13.19
CA PHE A 42 2.20 0.32 12.09
C PHE A 42 2.15 1.76 12.57
N VAL A 43 3.12 2.56 12.15
CA VAL A 43 3.20 3.96 12.56
C VAL A 43 2.95 4.84 11.35
N GLU A 44 1.93 5.69 11.44
CA GLU A 44 1.61 6.61 10.35
C GLU A 44 2.76 7.58 10.13
N GLY A 45 3.09 7.80 8.86
CA GLY A 45 4.23 8.65 8.49
C GLY A 45 5.55 7.92 8.45
N ARG A 46 5.62 6.69 8.99
CA ARG A 46 6.82 5.87 8.95
C ARG A 46 6.58 4.59 8.16
N ASP A 47 5.48 3.90 8.46
CA ASP A 47 5.16 2.63 7.83
C ASP A 47 4.08 2.79 6.76
N TYR A 48 3.22 3.79 6.90
CA TYR A 48 2.13 4.01 5.96
C TYR A 48 1.70 5.47 5.96
N TYR A 49 0.95 5.83 4.92
CA TYR A 49 0.25 7.11 4.80
C TYR A 49 -1.20 6.84 4.47
N LEU A 50 -2.09 7.64 5.06
CA LEU A 50 -3.51 7.58 4.74
C LEU A 50 -3.89 8.84 3.99
N LEU A 51 -4.35 8.67 2.76
CA LEU A 51 -4.75 9.79 1.90
C LEU A 51 -6.28 9.92 1.88
N LYS A 52 -6.75 11.15 2.04
CA LYS A 52 -8.17 11.48 1.97
C LYS A 52 -8.32 12.86 1.35
N GLY A 53 -9.53 13.19 0.85
CA GLY A 53 -9.83 14.51 0.36
C GLY A 53 -8.95 14.93 -0.79
N ASP A 54 -8.43 16.14 -0.72
CA ASP A 54 -7.64 16.72 -1.81
C ASP A 54 -6.33 15.99 -2.05
N GLU A 55 -5.70 15.52 -1.00
CA GLU A 55 -4.47 14.74 -1.13
C GLU A 55 -4.69 13.48 -1.96
N LEU A 56 -5.80 12.79 -1.69
CA LEU A 56 -6.14 11.59 -2.44
C LEU A 56 -6.48 11.95 -3.88
N LYS A 57 -7.18 13.04 -4.11
CA LYS A 57 -7.54 13.47 -5.45
C LYS A 57 -6.30 13.78 -6.28
N GLU A 58 -5.34 14.47 -5.71
CA GLU A 58 -4.09 14.77 -6.39
C GLU A 58 -3.30 13.50 -6.70
N PHE A 59 -3.27 12.58 -5.76
CA PHE A 59 -2.59 11.32 -5.95
C PHE A 59 -3.23 10.52 -7.08
N LYS A 60 -4.55 10.46 -7.12
CA LYS A 60 -5.27 9.75 -8.19
C LYS A 60 -4.98 10.34 -9.57
N ASN A 61 -4.78 11.65 -9.64
CA ASN A 61 -4.46 12.30 -10.90
C ASN A 61 -3.07 11.92 -11.41
N SER A 62 -2.15 11.62 -10.50
CA SER A 62 -0.79 11.26 -10.88
C SER A 62 -0.64 9.76 -11.17
N VAL A 63 -1.56 8.93 -10.66
CA VAL A 63 -1.55 7.49 -10.90
C VAL A 63 -2.68 7.15 -11.87
N THR A 64 -2.31 6.80 -13.10
CA THR A 64 -3.31 6.55 -14.14
C THR A 64 -3.79 5.10 -14.19
N ASP A 65 -3.10 4.19 -13.51
CA ASP A 65 -3.42 2.77 -13.54
C ASP A 65 -4.49 2.46 -12.51
N SER A 66 -5.73 2.25 -12.97
CA SER A 66 -6.86 1.96 -12.09
C SER A 66 -6.76 0.60 -11.41
N TYR A 67 -5.88 -0.28 -11.89
CA TYR A 67 -5.60 -1.54 -11.20
C TYR A 67 -4.97 -1.29 -9.84
N LEU A 68 -4.11 -0.30 -9.74
CA LEU A 68 -3.40 0.02 -8.51
C LEU A 68 -4.23 0.85 -7.55
N VAL A 69 -5.03 1.77 -8.09
CA VAL A 69 -5.82 2.70 -7.27
C VAL A 69 -7.23 2.80 -7.83
N ASP A 70 -8.20 2.34 -7.05
CA ASP A 70 -9.60 2.46 -7.43
C ASP A 70 -10.02 3.93 -7.34
N LYS A 71 -10.49 4.48 -8.45
CA LYS A 71 -10.89 5.89 -8.51
C LYS A 71 -12.09 6.23 -7.63
N ARG A 72 -12.82 5.21 -7.18
CA ARG A 72 -14.01 5.40 -6.33
C ARG A 72 -13.71 5.34 -4.85
N THR A 73 -12.49 4.95 -4.46
CA THR A 73 -12.18 4.82 -3.04
C THR A 73 -12.18 6.18 -2.35
N PRO A 74 -12.82 6.31 -1.18
CA PRO A 74 -12.85 7.57 -0.45
C PRO A 74 -11.59 7.82 0.37
N GLN A 75 -10.77 6.80 0.56
CA GLN A 75 -9.51 6.91 1.27
C GLN A 75 -8.58 5.83 0.74
N LEU A 76 -7.28 6.07 0.88
CA LEU A 76 -6.27 5.16 0.34
C LEU A 76 -5.10 5.07 1.30
N TYR A 77 -4.70 3.85 1.59
CA TYR A 77 -3.48 3.59 2.35
C TYR A 77 -2.33 3.34 1.39
N LEU A 78 -1.19 3.94 1.70
CA LEU A 78 0.05 3.70 0.98
C LEU A 78 1.07 3.23 2.01
N TRP A 79 1.76 2.14 1.72
CA TRP A 79 2.77 1.61 2.64
C TRP A 79 4.16 1.92 2.13
N THR A 80 5.03 2.36 3.03
CA THR A 80 6.44 2.56 2.72
C THR A 80 7.13 1.21 2.68
N GLU A 81 8.43 1.21 2.34
CA GLU A 81 9.23 -0.02 2.37
C GLU A 81 9.18 -0.67 3.75
N ARG A 82 9.24 0.15 4.81
CA ARG A 82 9.11 -0.33 6.18
C ARG A 82 7.77 -1.00 6.44
N GLY A 83 6.69 -0.35 5.98
CA GLY A 83 5.36 -0.91 6.14
C GLY A 83 5.18 -2.19 5.36
N ALA A 84 5.73 -2.27 4.16
CA ALA A 84 5.68 -3.47 3.35
C ALA A 84 6.39 -4.63 4.05
N ASN A 85 7.58 -4.37 4.59
CA ASN A 85 8.32 -5.38 5.32
C ASN A 85 7.58 -5.86 6.56
N ARG A 86 6.89 -4.96 7.23
CA ARG A 86 6.11 -5.32 8.40
C ARG A 86 4.94 -6.23 8.03
N HIS A 87 4.27 -5.94 6.92
CA HIS A 87 3.24 -6.84 6.39
C HIS A 87 3.81 -8.22 6.13
N SER A 88 4.99 -8.28 5.53
CA SER A 88 5.64 -9.55 5.21
C SER A 88 5.85 -10.40 6.46
N LYS A 89 6.33 -9.79 7.54
CA LYS A 89 6.57 -10.51 8.78
C LYS A 89 5.29 -11.01 9.44
N ILE A 90 4.26 -10.18 9.44
CA ILE A 90 2.99 -10.55 10.05
C ILE A 90 2.29 -11.64 9.25
N LEU A 91 2.38 -11.57 7.92
CA LEU A 91 1.80 -12.58 7.04
C LEU A 91 2.58 -13.87 7.02
N ASP A 92 3.75 -13.89 7.67
CA ASP A 92 4.60 -15.08 7.75
C ASP A 92 4.94 -15.61 6.35
N THR A 93 5.46 -14.71 5.51
CA THR A 93 5.84 -15.07 4.15
C THR A 93 7.32 -14.84 3.94
N ASP A 94 7.94 -15.68 3.10
CA ASP A 94 9.34 -15.53 2.71
C ASP A 94 9.53 -14.45 1.67
N LYS A 95 8.48 -13.95 1.09
CA LYS A 95 8.57 -12.91 0.09
C LYS A 95 9.06 -11.63 0.74
N ALA A 96 9.99 -10.97 0.08
CA ALA A 96 10.53 -9.69 0.53
C ALA A 96 10.46 -8.71 -0.63
N TRP A 97 10.16 -7.50 -0.28
CA TRP A 97 10.11 -6.44 -1.27
C TRP A 97 11.41 -5.68 -1.33
#